data_1c8388007aadf1aca9c11d233c694f8e
#
_entry.id   1c8388007aadf1aca9c11d233c694f8e
#
_cell.length_a   1.000
_cell.length_b   1.000
_cell.length_c   1.000
_cell.angle_alpha   90.00
_cell.angle_beta   90.00
_cell.angle_gamma   90.00
#
_symmetry.space_group_name_H-M   'P 1'
#
loop_
_entity.id
_entity.type
_entity.pdbx_description
1 polymer ?
#
loop_
_entity_poly.entity_id
_entity_poly.type
_entity_poly.pdbx_seq_one_letter_code
_entity_poly.pdbx_strand_id
1 'polypeptide(L)'
;YYGESYIVQDVSFNIHEGEIVALLGRNGAGKTSTLRSIARAGDPQLHHGEIWLDHKPLHEMSNFQAAQNGVGLVQEDRRIIPGLTVEENLELAQINKPHGWSIERLYEHFPRLAERRKQEGVTMSGGEQQMLAVARALARDVKLLLLDEPYEGLAPVIVQEIEKILQEIKTLGMTSIIVEQNAIAALHLADRALILDMGQIVFDGTAQEVLDDEALRQEYLAI
;
A
#
# COMPACT_ATOMS: atom_id res chain seq x y z
N TYR A 1 -16.98 7.51 -4.55
CA TYR A 1 -17.50 8.88 -4.57
C TYR A 1 -16.88 9.72 -3.47
N TYR A 2 -16.56 10.98 -3.76
CA TYR A 2 -16.35 12.03 -2.76
C TYR A 2 -17.56 12.97 -2.83
N GLY A 3 -18.47 12.88 -1.86
CA GLY A 3 -19.78 13.50 -1.97
C GLY A 3 -20.52 13.03 -3.23
N GLU A 4 -20.82 13.94 -4.16
CA GLU A 4 -21.48 13.62 -5.44
C GLU A 4 -20.48 13.32 -6.58
N SER A 5 -19.18 13.50 -6.37
CA SER A 5 -18.18 13.29 -7.42
C SER A 5 -17.86 11.82 -7.63
N TYR A 6 -18.13 11.33 -8.83
CA TYR A 6 -17.85 9.95 -9.26
C TYR A 6 -16.42 9.82 -9.76
N ILE A 7 -15.52 9.31 -8.92
CA ILE A 7 -14.07 9.28 -9.19
C ILE A 7 -13.64 7.96 -9.84
N VAL A 8 -14.13 6.83 -9.33
CA VAL A 8 -13.78 5.49 -9.83
C VAL A 8 -15.01 4.90 -10.49
N GLN A 9 -14.88 4.50 -11.78
CA GLN A 9 -15.99 4.14 -12.66
C GLN A 9 -15.74 2.76 -13.25
N ASP A 10 -16.63 1.79 -12.94
CA ASP A 10 -16.61 0.44 -13.52
C ASP A 10 -15.24 -0.27 -13.47
N VAL A 11 -14.46 0.00 -12.40
CA VAL A 11 -13.18 -0.65 -12.15
C VAL A 11 -13.43 -2.05 -11.61
N SER A 12 -13.00 -3.06 -12.36
CA SER A 12 -13.07 -4.47 -11.97
C SER A 12 -11.74 -5.17 -12.24
N PHE A 13 -11.17 -5.79 -11.22
CA PHE A 13 -9.95 -6.60 -11.32
C PHE A 13 -9.90 -7.62 -10.19
N ASN A 14 -9.03 -8.60 -10.32
CA ASN A 14 -8.70 -9.56 -9.27
C ASN A 14 -7.21 -9.49 -8.96
N ILE A 15 -6.81 -10.01 -7.81
CA ILE A 15 -5.42 -10.14 -7.39
C ILE A 15 -5.25 -11.55 -6.85
N HIS A 16 -4.16 -12.20 -7.23
CA HIS A 16 -3.83 -13.53 -6.76
C HIS A 16 -2.96 -13.46 -5.49
N GLU A 17 -3.06 -14.50 -4.67
CA GLU A 17 -2.23 -14.63 -3.47
C GLU A 17 -0.74 -14.59 -3.85
N GLY A 18 0.03 -13.78 -3.14
CA GLY A 18 1.46 -13.57 -3.40
C GLY A 18 1.78 -12.63 -4.56
N GLU A 19 0.77 -12.10 -5.27
CA GLU A 19 0.96 -11.17 -6.37
C GLU A 19 1.18 -9.74 -5.86
N ILE A 20 2.13 -9.03 -6.47
CA ILE A 20 2.29 -7.59 -6.31
C ILE A 20 1.76 -6.90 -7.56
N VAL A 21 0.74 -6.06 -7.38
CA VAL A 21 0.11 -5.28 -8.45
C VAL A 21 0.49 -3.82 -8.32
N ALA A 22 1.06 -3.23 -9.37
CA ALA A 22 1.24 -1.79 -9.50
C ALA A 22 -0.04 -1.16 -10.06
N LEU A 23 -0.65 -0.26 -9.30
CA LEU A 23 -1.80 0.53 -9.75
C LEU A 23 -1.29 1.91 -10.16
N LEU A 24 -1.17 2.13 -11.46
CA LEU A 24 -0.54 3.27 -12.08
C LEU A 24 -1.56 4.21 -12.72
N GLY A 25 -1.10 5.40 -13.13
CA GLY A 25 -1.92 6.40 -13.80
C GLY A 25 -1.56 7.81 -13.36
N ARG A 26 -2.07 8.79 -14.09
CA ARG A 26 -1.82 10.21 -13.80
C ARG A 26 -2.47 10.64 -12.48
N ASN A 27 -2.07 11.82 -12.00
CA ASN A 27 -2.71 12.42 -10.82
C ASN A 27 -4.20 12.66 -11.09
N GLY A 28 -5.03 12.28 -10.10
CA GLY A 28 -6.50 12.35 -10.25
C GLY A 28 -7.15 11.17 -10.97
N ALA A 29 -6.38 10.18 -11.47
CA ALA A 29 -6.94 9.01 -12.16
C ALA A 29 -7.80 8.10 -11.26
N GLY A 30 -7.73 8.23 -9.92
CA GLY A 30 -8.53 7.45 -8.98
C GLY A 30 -7.75 6.39 -8.19
N LYS A 31 -6.41 6.35 -8.29
CA LYS A 31 -5.55 5.36 -7.63
C LYS A 31 -5.76 5.28 -6.11
N THR A 32 -5.48 6.36 -5.40
CA THR A 32 -5.69 6.48 -3.94
C THR A 32 -7.15 6.20 -3.56
N SER A 33 -8.11 6.66 -4.38
CA SER A 33 -9.53 6.39 -4.15
C SER A 33 -9.84 4.90 -4.22
N THR A 34 -9.24 4.18 -5.16
CA THR A 34 -9.37 2.73 -5.27
C THR A 34 -8.80 2.02 -4.04
N LEU A 35 -7.56 2.36 -3.61
CA LEU A 35 -6.97 1.79 -2.39
C LEU A 35 -7.83 2.05 -1.15
N ARG A 36 -8.29 3.28 -0.97
CA ARG A 36 -9.12 3.66 0.17
C ARG A 36 -10.48 2.95 0.17
N SER A 37 -11.05 2.72 -1.01
CA SER A 37 -12.29 1.93 -1.15
C SER A 37 -12.07 0.47 -0.72
N ILE A 38 -10.95 -0.15 -1.11
CA ILE A 38 -10.59 -1.52 -0.69
C ILE A 38 -10.38 -1.58 0.82
N ALA A 39 -9.67 -0.60 1.40
CA ALA A 39 -9.44 -0.50 2.84
C ALA A 39 -10.69 -0.08 3.64
N ARG A 40 -11.79 0.22 2.96
CA ARG A 40 -13.01 0.73 3.58
C ARG A 40 -12.78 2.01 4.40
N ALA A 41 -11.79 2.81 3.99
CA ALA A 41 -11.60 4.15 4.57
C ALA A 41 -12.87 4.98 4.36
N GLY A 42 -13.20 5.86 5.32
CA GLY A 42 -14.47 6.59 5.33
C GLY A 42 -14.76 7.39 4.06
N ASP A 43 -13.72 7.94 3.43
CA ASP A 43 -13.78 8.59 2.12
C ASP A 43 -12.70 7.97 1.20
N PRO A 44 -13.03 7.65 -0.05
CA PRO A 44 -14.33 7.80 -0.73
C PRO A 44 -15.38 6.77 -0.29
N GLN A 45 -16.67 7.10 -0.50
CA GLN A 45 -17.76 6.17 -0.25
C GLN A 45 -17.97 5.25 -1.46
N LEU A 46 -18.15 3.96 -1.19
CA LEU A 46 -18.54 2.97 -2.18
C LEU A 46 -20.08 2.96 -2.28
N HIS A 47 -20.63 3.48 -3.38
CA HIS A 47 -22.06 3.50 -3.63
C HIS A 47 -22.53 2.26 -4.40
N HIS A 48 -21.69 1.76 -5.32
CA HIS A 48 -21.96 0.60 -6.16
C HIS A 48 -20.71 -0.26 -6.27
N GLY A 49 -20.91 -1.54 -6.61
CA GLY A 49 -19.85 -2.51 -6.78
C GLY A 49 -19.57 -3.32 -5.52
N GLU A 50 -18.72 -4.30 -5.65
CA GLU A 50 -18.40 -5.29 -4.63
C GLU A 50 -16.89 -5.42 -4.47
N ILE A 51 -16.43 -5.65 -3.25
CA ILE A 51 -15.02 -5.90 -2.93
C ILE A 51 -14.98 -7.16 -2.08
N TRP A 52 -14.17 -8.12 -2.49
CA TRP A 52 -14.05 -9.41 -1.85
C TRP A 52 -12.60 -9.70 -1.43
N LEU A 53 -12.40 -10.25 -0.25
CA LEU A 53 -11.13 -10.80 0.22
C LEU A 53 -11.39 -12.19 0.80
N ASP A 54 -10.82 -13.26 0.21
CA ASP A 54 -11.02 -14.64 0.65
C ASP A 54 -12.51 -14.99 0.87
N HIS A 55 -13.35 -14.73 -0.10
CA HIS A 55 -14.80 -14.95 -0.02
C HIS A 55 -15.55 -14.11 1.05
N LYS A 56 -14.89 -13.09 1.63
CA LYS A 56 -15.51 -12.17 2.58
C LYS A 56 -15.87 -10.85 1.90
N PRO A 57 -17.11 -10.36 2.03
CA PRO A 57 -17.58 -9.15 1.38
C PRO A 57 -17.05 -7.90 2.12
N LEU A 58 -15.89 -7.38 1.72
CA LEU A 58 -15.32 -6.17 2.35
C LEU A 58 -16.23 -4.95 2.18
N HIS A 59 -17.00 -4.89 1.09
CA HIS A 59 -17.93 -3.78 0.82
C HIS A 59 -19.03 -3.62 1.88
N GLU A 60 -19.34 -4.67 2.64
CA GLU A 60 -20.30 -4.65 3.75
C GLU A 60 -19.64 -4.31 5.10
N MET A 61 -18.30 -4.21 5.14
CA MET A 61 -17.54 -4.04 6.37
C MET A 61 -17.22 -2.57 6.64
N SER A 62 -17.08 -2.24 7.93
CA SER A 62 -16.41 -1.01 8.36
C SER A 62 -14.90 -1.11 8.12
N ASN A 63 -14.19 0.03 8.13
CA ASN A 63 -12.73 0.07 8.06
C ASN A 63 -12.07 -0.83 9.13
N PHE A 64 -12.57 -0.78 10.35
CA PHE A 64 -12.07 -1.61 11.44
C PHE A 64 -12.23 -3.11 11.14
N GLN A 65 -13.38 -3.52 10.62
CA GLN A 65 -13.64 -4.92 10.25
C GLN A 65 -12.75 -5.35 9.07
N ALA A 66 -12.60 -4.53 8.02
CA ALA A 66 -11.70 -4.80 6.91
C ALA A 66 -10.25 -5.02 7.41
N ALA A 67 -9.79 -4.12 8.28
CA ALA A 67 -8.49 -4.24 8.91
C ALA A 67 -8.35 -5.50 9.79
N GLN A 68 -9.39 -5.92 10.50
CA GLN A 68 -9.41 -7.18 11.25
C GLN A 68 -9.39 -8.42 10.35
N ASN A 69 -9.87 -8.30 9.13
CA ASN A 69 -9.86 -9.38 8.14
C ASN A 69 -8.59 -9.44 7.28
N GLY A 70 -7.57 -8.64 7.61
CA GLY A 70 -6.26 -8.72 7.01
C GLY A 70 -5.96 -7.66 5.95
N VAL A 71 -6.76 -6.58 5.83
CA VAL A 71 -6.42 -5.44 4.98
C VAL A 71 -5.48 -4.50 5.75
N GLY A 72 -4.27 -4.32 5.27
CA GLY A 72 -3.30 -3.33 5.77
C GLY A 72 -3.20 -2.16 4.81
N LEU A 73 -3.34 -0.91 5.30
CA LEU A 73 -3.16 0.29 4.49
C LEU A 73 -2.04 1.15 5.06
N VAL A 74 -1.04 1.40 4.24
CA VAL A 74 0.01 2.41 4.46
C VAL A 74 -0.33 3.60 3.60
N GLN A 75 -0.62 4.73 4.24
CA GLN A 75 -1.03 5.96 3.57
C GLN A 75 0.18 6.87 3.34
N GLU A 76 0.11 7.73 2.34
CA GLU A 76 1.09 8.76 2.02
C GLU A 76 1.50 9.60 3.25
N ASP A 77 0.53 9.99 4.09
CA ASP A 77 0.76 10.76 5.33
C ASP A 77 1.33 9.92 6.50
N ARG A 78 1.66 8.63 6.25
CA ARG A 78 2.30 7.66 7.17
C ARG A 78 1.55 7.39 8.46
N ARG A 79 0.76 8.31 8.94
CA ARG A 79 -0.07 8.26 10.18
C ARG A 79 0.67 7.69 11.39
N ILE A 80 1.89 8.18 11.62
CA ILE A 80 2.62 7.85 12.84
C ILE A 80 1.88 8.45 14.03
N ILE A 81 1.73 7.67 15.10
CA ILE A 81 0.97 8.08 16.27
C ILE A 81 1.84 9.01 17.12
N PRO A 82 1.45 10.28 17.27
CA PRO A 82 2.20 11.24 18.09
C PRO A 82 2.26 10.82 19.55
N GLY A 83 3.37 11.18 20.22
CA GLY A 83 3.58 10.88 21.64
C GLY A 83 3.97 9.43 21.93
N LEU A 84 4.02 8.55 20.90
CA LEU A 84 4.48 7.18 21.04
C LEU A 84 5.88 6.99 20.43
N THR A 85 6.68 6.21 21.12
CA THR A 85 7.96 5.73 20.60
C THR A 85 7.77 4.78 19.41
N VAL A 86 8.86 4.47 18.69
CA VAL A 86 8.84 3.43 17.62
C VAL A 86 8.30 2.12 18.17
N GLU A 87 8.80 1.65 19.30
CA GLU A 87 8.40 0.40 19.95
C GLU A 87 6.92 0.39 20.29
N GLU A 88 6.42 1.45 20.93
CA GLU A 88 5.00 1.58 21.30
C GLU A 88 4.08 1.65 20.08
N ASN A 89 4.52 2.29 18.98
CA ASN A 89 3.80 2.27 17.71
C ASN A 89 3.65 0.85 17.15
N LEU A 90 4.67 0.00 17.28
CA LEU A 90 4.65 -1.39 16.84
C LEU A 90 3.82 -2.28 17.79
N GLU A 91 3.99 -2.14 19.09
CA GLU A 91 3.22 -2.86 20.12
C GLU A 91 1.72 -2.58 19.99
N LEU A 92 1.34 -1.32 19.79
CA LEU A 92 -0.05 -0.95 19.58
C LEU A 92 -0.65 -1.60 18.33
N ALA A 93 0.14 -1.75 17.26
CA ALA A 93 -0.31 -2.42 16.04
C ALA A 93 -0.56 -3.92 16.25
N GLN A 94 0.12 -4.57 17.21
CA GLN A 94 -0.04 -5.99 17.54
C GLN A 94 -1.23 -6.29 18.47
N ILE A 95 -1.85 -5.29 19.06
CA ILE A 95 -2.98 -5.51 19.96
C ILE A 95 -4.07 -6.31 19.24
N ASN A 96 -4.43 -7.46 19.82
CA ASN A 96 -5.41 -8.42 19.30
C ASN A 96 -5.04 -9.17 18.00
N LYS A 97 -3.76 -9.22 17.61
CA LYS A 97 -3.31 -9.90 16.39
C LYS A 97 -2.03 -10.71 16.60
N PRO A 98 -2.14 -11.96 17.16
CA PRO A 98 -0.98 -12.79 17.47
C PRO A 98 -0.26 -13.38 16.24
N HIS A 99 -0.82 -13.25 15.02
CA HIS A 99 -0.30 -13.86 13.80
C HIS A 99 0.47 -12.90 12.88
N GLY A 100 0.56 -11.61 13.23
CA GLY A 100 1.44 -10.67 12.53
C GLY A 100 2.93 -10.95 12.79
N TRP A 101 3.80 -10.17 12.16
CA TRP A 101 5.23 -10.27 12.44
C TRP A 101 5.53 -9.86 13.88
N SER A 102 6.38 -10.64 14.58
CA SER A 102 6.84 -10.27 15.91
C SER A 102 7.69 -9.00 15.86
N ILE A 103 7.82 -8.29 16.97
CA ILE A 103 8.66 -7.08 17.06
C ILE A 103 10.12 -7.42 16.75
N GLU A 104 10.60 -8.57 17.20
CA GLU A 104 11.94 -9.06 16.92
C GLU A 104 12.14 -9.23 15.41
N ARG A 105 11.22 -9.90 14.73
CA ARG A 105 11.25 -10.08 13.28
C ARG A 105 11.21 -8.73 12.54
N LEU A 106 10.37 -7.79 13.00
CA LEU A 106 10.33 -6.45 12.44
C LEU A 106 11.69 -5.74 12.57
N TYR A 107 12.34 -5.86 13.73
CA TYR A 107 13.66 -5.26 13.93
C TYR A 107 14.78 -5.91 13.11
N GLU A 108 14.65 -7.19 12.76
CA GLU A 108 15.59 -7.86 11.83
C GLU A 108 15.48 -7.26 10.42
N HIS A 109 14.27 -6.98 9.94
CA HIS A 109 14.04 -6.39 8.62
C HIS A 109 14.16 -4.86 8.59
N PHE A 110 13.96 -4.20 9.72
CA PHE A 110 14.05 -2.74 9.88
C PHE A 110 15.08 -2.36 10.95
N PRO A 111 16.40 -2.57 10.71
CA PRO A 111 17.42 -2.35 11.75
C PRO A 111 17.45 -0.89 12.27
N ARG A 112 17.15 0.09 11.42
CA ARG A 112 17.07 1.51 11.84
C ARG A 112 15.97 1.75 12.86
N LEU A 113 14.84 1.01 12.78
CA LEU A 113 13.79 1.09 13.78
C LEU A 113 14.24 0.47 15.11
N ALA A 114 14.99 -0.63 15.05
CA ALA A 114 15.58 -1.25 16.24
C ALA A 114 16.53 -0.30 16.99
N GLU A 115 17.42 0.39 16.26
CA GLU A 115 18.35 1.38 16.82
C GLU A 115 17.64 2.54 17.51
N ARG A 116 16.46 2.91 16.99
CA ARG A 116 15.67 4.07 17.43
C ARG A 116 14.42 3.71 18.21
N ARG A 117 14.31 2.47 18.70
CA ARG A 117 13.09 1.93 19.31
C ARG A 117 12.48 2.79 20.42
N LYS A 118 13.32 3.53 21.17
CA LYS A 118 12.89 4.42 22.27
C LYS A 118 12.69 5.88 21.82
N GLN A 119 12.96 6.21 20.56
CA GLN A 119 12.72 7.54 20.01
C GLN A 119 11.23 7.70 19.68
N GLU A 120 10.69 8.90 19.89
CA GLU A 120 9.32 9.23 19.48
C GLU A 120 9.21 9.17 17.95
N GLY A 121 8.22 8.41 17.44
CA GLY A 121 8.10 8.10 16.02
C GLY A 121 7.97 9.34 15.11
N VAL A 122 7.25 10.37 15.54
CA VAL A 122 7.06 11.60 14.75
C VAL A 122 8.34 12.47 14.65
N THR A 123 9.34 12.23 15.49
CA THR A 123 10.62 12.96 15.45
C THR A 123 11.64 12.32 14.52
N MET A 124 11.32 11.18 13.92
CA MET A 124 12.17 10.48 12.97
C MET A 124 12.19 11.18 11.60
N SER A 125 13.19 10.88 10.78
CA SER A 125 13.21 11.32 9.38
C SER A 125 12.02 10.77 8.60
N GLY A 126 11.66 11.42 7.49
CA GLY A 126 10.53 10.98 6.66
C GLY A 126 10.67 9.53 6.19
N GLY A 127 11.87 9.08 5.83
CA GLY A 127 12.13 7.69 5.44
C GLY A 127 11.98 6.71 6.60
N GLU A 128 12.46 7.04 7.78
CA GLU A 128 12.28 6.20 8.98
C GLU A 128 10.81 6.13 9.40
N GLN A 129 10.07 7.23 9.26
CA GLN A 129 8.61 7.22 9.48
C GLN A 129 7.90 6.33 8.46
N GLN A 130 8.32 6.33 7.20
CA GLN A 130 7.78 5.44 6.18
C GLN A 130 8.06 3.97 6.51
N MET A 131 9.29 3.65 6.92
CA MET A 131 9.64 2.30 7.41
C MET A 131 8.78 1.90 8.60
N LEU A 132 8.55 2.82 9.54
CA LEU A 132 7.68 2.57 10.70
C LEU A 132 6.22 2.33 10.28
N ALA A 133 5.71 3.07 9.30
CA ALA A 133 4.35 2.87 8.78
C ALA A 133 4.18 1.48 8.13
N VAL A 134 5.16 1.04 7.32
CA VAL A 134 5.19 -0.31 6.73
C VAL A 134 5.30 -1.37 7.82
N ALA A 135 6.24 -1.21 8.76
CA ALA A 135 6.44 -2.15 9.86
C ALA A 135 5.18 -2.30 10.73
N ARG A 136 4.45 -1.20 10.99
CA ARG A 136 3.16 -1.23 11.72
C ARG A 136 2.08 -2.01 10.96
N ALA A 137 2.06 -1.92 9.64
CA ALA A 137 1.14 -2.74 8.84
C ALA A 137 1.50 -4.22 8.98
N LEU A 138 2.78 -4.59 8.85
CA LEU A 138 3.27 -5.97 8.97
C LEU A 138 3.16 -6.55 10.40
N ALA A 139 3.19 -5.70 11.43
CA ALA A 139 2.95 -6.11 12.82
C ALA A 139 1.57 -6.74 13.01
N ARG A 140 0.67 -6.52 12.06
CA ARG A 140 -0.68 -7.10 12.04
C ARG A 140 -0.71 -8.34 11.16
N ASP A 141 -1.74 -9.17 11.33
CA ASP A 141 -2.02 -10.32 10.45
C ASP A 141 -2.61 -9.82 9.13
N VAL A 142 -1.71 -9.37 8.22
CA VAL A 142 -2.08 -8.77 6.93
C VAL A 142 -2.06 -9.82 5.84
N LYS A 143 -3.14 -9.90 5.08
CA LYS A 143 -3.30 -10.72 3.88
C LYS A 143 -3.14 -9.92 2.59
N LEU A 144 -3.59 -8.66 2.63
CA LEU A 144 -3.50 -7.70 1.53
C LEU A 144 -2.89 -6.40 2.05
N LEU A 145 -1.69 -6.09 1.58
CA LEU A 145 -0.99 -4.85 1.90
C LEU A 145 -1.24 -3.81 0.81
N LEU A 146 -1.80 -2.68 1.18
CA LEU A 146 -2.06 -1.55 0.32
C LEU A 146 -1.05 -0.44 0.64
N LEU A 147 -0.29 -0.01 -0.37
CA LEU A 147 0.76 1.00 -0.24
C LEU A 147 0.39 2.21 -1.14
N ASP A 148 0.10 3.34 -0.52
CA ASP A 148 -0.26 4.58 -1.19
C ASP A 148 0.95 5.50 -1.21
N GLU A 149 1.61 5.61 -2.38
CA GLU A 149 2.78 6.43 -2.66
C GLU A 149 3.93 6.25 -1.65
N PRO A 150 4.41 5.00 -1.42
CA PRO A 150 5.37 4.71 -0.38
C PRO A 150 6.74 5.37 -0.57
N TYR A 151 7.05 5.93 -1.73
CA TYR A 151 8.34 6.57 -2.05
C TYR A 151 8.28 8.10 -2.06
N GLU A 152 7.05 8.69 -1.90
CA GLU A 152 6.88 10.13 -2.05
C GLU A 152 7.67 10.95 -1.03
N GLY A 153 8.36 11.97 -1.54
CA GLY A 153 9.15 12.91 -0.72
C GLY A 153 10.37 12.30 -0.05
N LEU A 154 10.83 11.11 -0.49
CA LEU A 154 11.99 10.42 0.08
C LEU A 154 13.25 10.61 -0.75
N ALA A 155 14.40 10.64 -0.06
CA ALA A 155 15.71 10.63 -0.72
C ALA A 155 15.94 9.28 -1.44
N PRO A 156 16.66 9.25 -2.59
CA PRO A 156 16.85 8.03 -3.38
C PRO A 156 17.43 6.84 -2.58
N VAL A 157 18.31 7.10 -1.64
CA VAL A 157 18.89 6.06 -0.78
C VAL A 157 17.85 5.39 0.11
N ILE A 158 16.85 6.14 0.57
CA ILE A 158 15.76 5.61 1.39
C ILE A 158 14.78 4.83 0.53
N VAL A 159 14.48 5.31 -0.70
CA VAL A 159 13.67 4.56 -1.67
C VAL A 159 14.26 3.17 -1.87
N GLN A 160 15.57 3.06 -2.11
CA GLN A 160 16.25 1.78 -2.27
C GLN A 160 16.16 0.88 -1.03
N GLU A 161 16.19 1.45 0.18
CA GLU A 161 16.00 0.68 1.42
C GLU A 161 14.56 0.13 1.50
N ILE A 162 13.55 0.94 1.17
CA ILE A 162 12.15 0.50 1.17
C ILE A 162 11.91 -0.53 0.05
N GLU A 163 12.45 -0.34 -1.15
CA GLU A 163 12.35 -1.32 -2.25
C GLU A 163 12.88 -2.69 -1.84
N LYS A 164 14.04 -2.74 -1.15
CA LYS A 164 14.59 -4.00 -0.63
C LYS A 164 13.62 -4.69 0.33
N ILE A 165 13.03 -3.93 1.25
CA ILE A 165 12.07 -4.46 2.21
C ILE A 165 10.81 -4.98 1.48
N LEU A 166 10.30 -4.24 0.50
CA LEU A 166 9.15 -4.68 -0.28
C LEU A 166 9.49 -5.92 -1.13
N GLN A 167 10.72 -6.01 -1.65
CA GLN A 167 11.19 -7.21 -2.34
C GLN A 167 11.28 -8.42 -1.40
N GLU A 168 11.74 -8.23 -0.16
CA GLU A 168 11.75 -9.30 0.85
C GLU A 168 10.32 -9.74 1.19
N ILE A 169 9.39 -8.81 1.39
CA ILE A 169 7.98 -9.09 1.64
C ILE A 169 7.36 -9.88 0.47
N LYS A 170 7.73 -9.54 -0.77
CA LYS A 170 7.35 -10.29 -1.98
C LYS A 170 7.82 -11.74 -1.92
N THR A 171 9.09 -11.98 -1.57
CA THR A 171 9.63 -13.34 -1.45
C THR A 171 8.94 -14.18 -0.37
N LEU A 172 8.32 -13.53 0.61
CA LEU A 172 7.52 -14.15 1.66
C LEU A 172 6.06 -14.40 1.26
N GLY A 173 5.70 -14.13 0.01
CA GLY A 173 4.37 -14.38 -0.54
C GLY A 173 3.30 -13.37 -0.10
N MET A 174 3.69 -12.16 0.30
CA MET A 174 2.75 -11.11 0.66
C MET A 174 2.04 -10.56 -0.57
N THR A 175 0.71 -10.59 -0.57
CA THR A 175 -0.10 -9.96 -1.60
C THR A 175 -0.16 -8.46 -1.38
N SER A 176 0.12 -7.66 -2.42
CA SER A 176 0.19 -6.20 -2.27
C SER A 176 -0.35 -5.45 -3.49
N ILE A 177 -0.94 -4.27 -3.23
CA ILE A 177 -1.18 -3.24 -4.26
C ILE A 177 -0.30 -2.05 -3.93
N ILE A 178 0.46 -1.58 -4.91
CA ILE A 178 1.30 -0.39 -4.79
C ILE A 178 0.78 0.68 -5.73
N VAL A 179 0.41 1.82 -5.19
CA VAL A 179 0.13 3.03 -5.95
C VAL A 179 1.38 3.89 -5.92
N GLU A 180 1.87 4.30 -7.07
CA GLU A 180 3.07 5.14 -7.18
C GLU A 180 2.97 6.13 -8.33
N GLN A 181 3.58 7.30 -8.17
CA GLN A 181 3.82 8.26 -9.24
C GLN A 181 5.08 7.88 -10.02
N ASN A 182 6.11 7.38 -9.34
CA ASN A 182 7.29 6.80 -9.98
C ASN A 182 6.95 5.40 -10.51
N ALA A 183 6.28 5.38 -11.67
CA ALA A 183 5.81 4.15 -12.26
C ALA A 183 6.93 3.13 -12.51
N ILE A 184 8.13 3.58 -12.91
CA ILE A 184 9.27 2.69 -13.17
C ILE A 184 9.68 1.93 -11.91
N ALA A 185 9.77 2.60 -10.76
CA ALA A 185 10.11 1.94 -9.49
C ALA A 185 9.04 0.90 -9.10
N ALA A 186 7.76 1.25 -9.24
CA ALA A 186 6.67 0.31 -8.96
C ALA A 186 6.68 -0.89 -9.92
N LEU A 187 6.92 -0.68 -11.22
CA LEU A 187 6.96 -1.75 -12.24
C LEU A 187 8.10 -2.74 -12.00
N HIS A 188 9.27 -2.29 -11.52
CA HIS A 188 10.37 -3.21 -11.19
C HIS A 188 10.06 -4.13 -10.00
N LEU A 189 9.17 -3.75 -9.13
CA LEU A 189 8.75 -4.56 -7.98
C LEU A 189 7.54 -5.45 -8.31
N ALA A 190 6.61 -4.94 -9.12
CA ALA A 190 5.33 -5.59 -9.39
C ALA A 190 5.46 -6.79 -10.36
N ASP A 191 4.52 -7.72 -10.25
CA ASP A 191 4.31 -8.81 -11.21
C ASP A 191 3.37 -8.36 -12.33
N ARG A 192 2.37 -7.56 -11.98
CA ARG A 192 1.30 -7.09 -12.86
C ARG A 192 1.08 -5.59 -12.67
N ALA A 193 0.63 -4.93 -13.72
CA ALA A 193 0.29 -3.52 -13.71
C ALA A 193 -1.15 -3.30 -14.17
N LEU A 194 -1.83 -2.44 -13.45
CA LEU A 194 -3.12 -1.86 -13.82
C LEU A 194 -2.90 -0.38 -14.07
N ILE A 195 -3.34 0.14 -15.21
CA ILE A 195 -3.28 1.57 -15.48
C ILE A 195 -4.69 2.13 -15.41
N LEU A 196 -4.86 3.11 -14.53
CA LEU A 196 -6.09 3.89 -14.43
C LEU A 196 -5.97 5.19 -15.20
N ASP A 197 -6.99 5.50 -15.98
CA ASP A 197 -7.20 6.82 -16.55
C ASP A 197 -8.67 7.23 -16.36
N MET A 198 -8.88 8.46 -15.86
CA MET A 198 -10.22 9.03 -15.58
C MET A 198 -11.16 8.07 -14.82
N GLY A 199 -10.62 7.31 -13.87
CA GLY A 199 -11.41 6.40 -13.04
C GLY A 199 -11.74 5.05 -13.68
N GLN A 200 -11.15 4.70 -14.83
CA GLN A 200 -11.32 3.42 -15.52
C GLN A 200 -9.98 2.71 -15.71
N ILE A 201 -10.01 1.38 -15.77
CA ILE A 201 -8.82 0.59 -16.14
C ILE A 201 -8.68 0.63 -17.67
N VAL A 202 -7.55 1.17 -18.15
CA VAL A 202 -7.20 1.24 -19.58
C VAL A 202 -6.18 0.18 -19.97
N PHE A 203 -5.47 -0.40 -19.00
CA PHE A 203 -4.53 -1.48 -19.20
C PHE A 203 -4.55 -2.42 -17.99
N ASP A 204 -4.45 -3.71 -18.26
CA ASP A 204 -4.32 -4.80 -17.30
C ASP A 204 -3.43 -5.89 -17.91
N GLY A 205 -2.19 -6.00 -17.44
CA GLY A 205 -1.20 -6.93 -17.98
C GLY A 205 0.03 -7.04 -17.06
N THR A 206 1.07 -7.69 -17.54
CA THR A 206 2.31 -7.84 -16.77
C THR A 206 3.04 -6.50 -16.63
N ALA A 207 3.78 -6.33 -15.54
CA ALA A 207 4.62 -5.15 -15.35
C ALA A 207 5.67 -5.00 -16.47
N GLN A 208 6.16 -6.14 -17.01
CA GLN A 208 7.14 -6.16 -18.10
C GLN A 208 6.55 -5.61 -19.41
N GLU A 209 5.29 -5.93 -19.73
CA GLU A 209 4.63 -5.37 -20.92
C GLU A 209 4.59 -3.85 -20.88
N VAL A 210 4.33 -3.25 -19.71
CA VAL A 210 4.37 -1.78 -19.56
C VAL A 210 5.79 -1.24 -19.68
N LEU A 211 6.81 -1.95 -19.13
CA LEU A 211 8.21 -1.55 -19.26
C LEU A 211 8.69 -1.59 -20.72
N ASP A 212 8.18 -2.50 -21.51
CA ASP A 212 8.58 -2.67 -22.92
C ASP A 212 7.81 -1.75 -23.88
N ASP A 213 6.63 -1.23 -23.49
CA ASP A 213 5.78 -0.35 -24.31
C ASP A 213 5.98 1.14 -23.95
N GLU A 214 6.88 1.80 -24.68
CA GLU A 214 7.14 3.25 -24.50
C GLU A 214 5.91 4.10 -24.85
N ALA A 215 5.14 3.71 -25.89
CA ALA A 215 3.97 4.47 -26.30
C ALA A 215 2.89 4.47 -25.22
N LEU A 216 2.64 3.30 -24.60
CA LEU A 216 1.71 3.16 -23.49
C LEU A 216 2.14 4.04 -22.29
N ARG A 217 3.45 4.04 -21.98
CA ARG A 217 3.97 4.87 -20.88
C ARG A 217 3.83 6.36 -21.14
N GLN A 218 4.14 6.81 -22.36
CA GLN A 218 3.98 8.22 -22.74
C GLN A 218 2.51 8.64 -22.71
N GLU A 219 1.60 7.80 -23.19
CA GLU A 219 0.18 8.10 -23.26
C GLU A 219 -0.46 8.23 -21.87
N TYR A 220 -0.21 7.27 -20.97
CA TYR A 220 -0.95 7.17 -19.70
C TYR A 220 -0.14 7.52 -18.46
N LEU A 221 1.18 7.44 -18.49
CA LEU A 221 2.04 7.69 -17.32
C LEU A 221 2.89 8.96 -17.45
N ALA A 222 2.97 9.55 -18.64
CA ALA A 222 3.76 10.75 -18.97
C ALA A 222 5.28 10.57 -18.74
N ILE A 223 5.81 9.37 -19.00
CA ILE A 223 7.22 8.99 -18.85
C ILE A 223 7.72 8.20 -20.07
#